data_37e1bf8e3863c45b7b3d07b6da4e71cc
#
_entry.id   37e1bf8e3863c45b7b3d07b6da4e71cc
#
_cell.length_a   1.000
_cell.length_b   1.000
_cell.length_c   1.000
_cell.angle_alpha   90.00
_cell.angle_beta   90.00
_cell.angle_gamma   90.00
#
_symmetry.space_group_name_H-M   'P 1'
#
loop_
_entity.id
_entity.type
_entity.pdbx_description
1 polymer ?
#
loop_
_entity_poly.entity_id
_entity_poly.type
_entity_poly.pdbx_seq_one_letter_code
_entity_poly.pdbx_strand_id
1 'polypeptide(L)'
;MYFKDLKQNYPVYILDKQNLTLIQGKAVSVGFPRMELNPAAGKSGMVVDVSIEADGKTANYVIPETLPVTYAGNLVLSVDRQGLAGEVESMRASAEQALAAVEHQRRIVEKSTGLLAELNPAFREKQETEQRFSKIESSMNEVKQMLSRLISSGDKLT
;
A
#
# COMPACT_ATOMS: atom_id res chain seq x y z
N MET A 1 -8.19 0.53 28.08
CA MET A 1 -9.57 0.18 27.65
C MET A 1 -9.47 -0.93 26.61
N TYR A 2 -10.34 -1.90 26.69
CA TYR A 2 -10.45 -3.01 25.74
C TYR A 2 -11.81 -2.96 25.03
N PHE A 3 -11.98 -3.72 23.98
CA PHE A 3 -13.23 -3.76 23.23
C PHE A 3 -14.42 -4.24 24.09
N LYS A 4 -14.19 -5.11 25.06
CA LYS A 4 -15.23 -5.55 26.00
C LYS A 4 -15.76 -4.44 26.92
N ASP A 5 -14.96 -3.38 27.12
CA ASP A 5 -15.28 -2.25 28.00
C ASP A 5 -16.02 -1.12 27.26
N LEU A 6 -16.16 -1.23 25.94
CA LEU A 6 -16.87 -0.27 25.12
C LEU A 6 -18.35 -0.21 25.50
N LYS A 7 -18.87 0.99 25.58
CA LYS A 7 -20.31 1.24 25.73
C LYS A 7 -20.89 1.69 24.39
N GLN A 8 -22.20 1.62 24.28
CA GLN A 8 -22.90 2.14 23.13
C GLN A 8 -22.53 3.60 22.86
N ASN A 9 -22.31 3.95 21.61
CA ASN A 9 -21.88 5.26 21.11
C ASN A 9 -20.44 5.66 21.45
N TYR A 10 -19.63 4.79 22.06
CA TYR A 10 -18.19 5.09 22.21
C TYR A 10 -17.50 5.07 20.86
N PRO A 11 -16.53 6.00 20.65
CA PRO A 11 -15.79 6.05 19.40
C PRO A 11 -14.90 4.82 19.23
N VAL A 12 -14.84 4.33 18.00
CA VAL A 12 -13.91 3.30 17.54
C VAL A 12 -13.18 3.85 16.35
N TYR A 13 -11.88 3.69 16.32
CA TYR A 13 -11.03 4.19 15.25
C TYR A 13 -10.66 3.05 14.32
N ILE A 14 -10.82 3.27 13.03
CA ILE A 14 -10.62 2.29 11.97
C ILE A 14 -9.58 2.84 11.00
N LEU A 15 -8.47 2.12 10.85
CA LEU A 15 -7.47 2.40 9.84
C LEU A 15 -7.67 1.46 8.66
N ASP A 16 -7.94 2.00 7.50
CA ASP A 16 -7.86 1.27 6.24
C ASP A 16 -6.41 1.27 5.75
N LYS A 17 -5.75 0.13 5.83
CA LYS A 17 -4.34 -0.03 5.42
C LYS A 17 -4.13 0.07 3.92
N GLN A 18 -5.14 -0.24 3.14
CA GLN A 18 -5.04 -0.19 1.68
C GLN A 18 -5.06 1.25 1.16
N ASN A 19 -5.97 2.06 1.69
CA ASN A 19 -6.15 3.44 1.27
C ASN A 19 -5.44 4.45 2.18
N LEU A 20 -4.86 4.00 3.31
CA LEU A 20 -4.26 4.83 4.36
C LEU A 20 -5.20 5.92 4.87
N THR A 21 -6.44 5.55 5.11
CA THR A 21 -7.48 6.45 5.63
C THR A 21 -7.88 6.08 7.04
N LEU A 22 -8.10 7.09 7.85
CA LEU A 22 -8.60 6.96 9.21
C LEU A 22 -10.10 7.30 9.23
N ILE A 23 -10.90 6.35 9.69
CA ILE A 23 -12.34 6.48 9.83
C ILE A 23 -12.68 6.44 11.31
N GLN A 24 -13.51 7.34 11.78
CA GLN A 24 -14.06 7.30 13.11
C GLN A 24 -15.46 6.72 13.06
N GLY A 25 -15.61 5.56 13.67
CA GLY A 25 -16.90 4.92 13.88
C GLY A 25 -17.36 5.03 15.32
N LYS A 26 -18.46 4.41 15.63
CA LYS A 26 -19.01 4.27 16.98
C LYS A 26 -19.47 2.85 17.23
N ALA A 27 -19.33 2.40 18.47
CA ALA A 27 -19.87 1.11 18.90
C ALA A 27 -21.40 1.19 18.97
N VAL A 28 -22.09 0.34 18.24
CA VAL A 28 -23.57 0.23 18.30
C VAL A 28 -23.98 -0.73 19.40
N SER A 29 -23.31 -1.87 19.45
CA SER A 29 -23.52 -2.88 20.48
C SER A 29 -22.23 -3.65 20.76
N VAL A 30 -22.11 -4.11 22.00
CA VAL A 30 -21.02 -4.98 22.45
C VAL A 30 -21.65 -6.17 23.14
N GLY A 31 -21.35 -7.36 22.65
CA GLY A 31 -21.85 -8.62 23.21
C GLY A 31 -21.14 -9.01 24.50
N PHE A 32 -21.63 -10.04 25.14
CA PHE A 32 -20.93 -10.64 26.28
C PHE A 32 -19.74 -11.47 25.81
N PRO A 33 -18.64 -11.50 26.60
CA PRO A 33 -17.52 -12.37 26.32
C PRO A 33 -17.94 -13.83 26.20
N ARG A 34 -17.53 -14.49 25.14
CA ARG A 34 -17.75 -15.91 24.88
C ARG A 34 -16.48 -16.60 24.47
N MET A 35 -16.40 -17.90 24.76
CA MET A 35 -15.26 -18.68 24.30
C MET A 35 -15.44 -19.04 22.82
N GLU A 36 -14.45 -18.74 22.03
CA GLU A 36 -14.37 -19.18 20.64
C GLU A 36 -13.31 -20.27 20.50
N LEU A 37 -13.71 -21.40 19.96
CA LEU A 37 -12.81 -22.49 19.62
C LEU A 37 -12.52 -22.38 18.12
N ASN A 38 -11.29 -22.04 17.78
CA ASN A 38 -10.83 -22.06 16.40
C ASN A 38 -9.85 -23.23 16.20
N PRO A 39 -10.36 -24.43 15.83
CA PRO A 39 -9.54 -25.63 15.68
C PRO A 39 -8.49 -25.51 14.58
N ALA A 40 -8.77 -24.72 13.53
CA ALA A 40 -7.87 -24.53 12.40
C ALA A 40 -6.64 -23.68 12.74
N ALA A 41 -6.74 -22.80 13.75
CA ALA A 41 -5.64 -21.96 14.20
C ALA A 41 -4.98 -22.45 15.49
N GLY A 42 -5.50 -23.53 16.10
CA GLY A 42 -5.00 -24.06 17.39
C GLY A 42 -5.14 -23.07 18.55
N LYS A 43 -5.99 -22.04 18.40
CA LYS A 43 -6.21 -20.98 19.39
C LYS A 43 -7.64 -21.04 19.90
N SER A 44 -7.77 -21.15 21.20
CA SER A 44 -9.02 -20.90 21.92
C SER A 44 -8.85 -19.62 22.73
N GLY A 45 -9.84 -18.76 22.74
CA GLY A 45 -9.78 -17.50 23.48
C GLY A 45 -11.14 -16.90 23.73
N MET A 46 -11.19 -15.98 24.68
CA MET A 46 -12.38 -15.19 24.95
C MET A 46 -12.50 -14.07 23.91
N VAL A 47 -13.64 -13.99 23.27
CA VAL A 47 -13.97 -12.97 22.27
C VAL A 47 -15.26 -12.25 22.62
N VAL A 48 -15.41 -11.05 22.06
CA VAL A 48 -16.65 -10.26 22.11
C VAL A 48 -17.12 -9.96 20.71
N ASP A 49 -18.42 -9.99 20.49
CA ASP A 49 -19.02 -9.53 19.24
C ASP A 49 -19.29 -8.02 19.36
N VAL A 50 -18.69 -7.23 18.48
CA VAL A 50 -18.84 -5.77 18.48
C VAL A 50 -19.43 -5.32 17.16
N SER A 51 -20.56 -4.63 17.23
CA SER A 51 -21.15 -3.96 16.07
C SER A 51 -20.68 -2.51 16.02
N ILE A 52 -20.07 -2.12 14.91
CA ILE A 52 -19.50 -0.79 14.72
C ILE A 52 -20.18 -0.14 13.52
N GLU A 53 -20.68 1.06 13.70
CA GLU A 53 -21.19 1.91 12.63
C GLU A 53 -20.11 2.92 12.22
N ALA A 54 -19.79 2.93 10.94
CA ALA A 54 -18.86 3.89 10.33
C ALA A 54 -19.35 4.22 8.92
N ASP A 55 -19.30 5.47 8.53
CA ASP A 55 -19.76 5.95 7.22
C ASP A 55 -21.18 5.49 6.83
N GLY A 56 -22.09 5.46 7.82
CA GLY A 56 -23.47 5.04 7.63
C GLY A 56 -23.69 3.53 7.42
N LYS A 57 -22.65 2.74 7.60
CA LYS A 57 -22.70 1.27 7.50
C LYS A 57 -22.36 0.63 8.84
N THR A 58 -23.10 -0.41 9.20
CA THR A 58 -22.82 -1.19 10.41
C THR A 58 -22.19 -2.52 10.02
N ALA A 59 -21.08 -2.85 10.65
CA ALA A 59 -20.38 -4.12 10.51
C ALA A 59 -20.16 -4.77 11.86
N ASN A 60 -20.19 -6.11 11.89
CA ASN A 60 -19.98 -6.90 13.08
C ASN A 60 -18.59 -7.52 13.05
N TYR A 61 -17.89 -7.42 14.17
CA TYR A 61 -16.55 -7.95 14.34
C TYR A 61 -16.48 -8.86 15.56
N VAL A 62 -15.79 -9.97 15.42
CA VAL A 62 -15.45 -10.88 16.53
C VAL A 62 -14.03 -10.53 16.97
N ILE A 63 -13.90 -10.02 18.17
CA ILE A 63 -12.68 -9.40 18.65
C ILE A 63 -12.21 -10.07 19.94
N PRO A 64 -10.91 -10.41 20.10
CA PRO A 64 -10.39 -10.87 21.38
C PRO A 64 -10.65 -9.85 22.48
N GLU A 65 -11.19 -10.29 23.62
CA GLU A 65 -11.68 -9.40 24.68
C GLU A 65 -10.60 -8.54 25.32
N THR A 66 -9.36 -9.02 25.32
CA THR A 66 -8.21 -8.40 26.01
C THR A 66 -7.33 -7.57 25.11
N LEU A 67 -7.69 -7.33 23.85
CA LEU A 67 -6.90 -6.52 22.94
C LEU A 67 -7.51 -5.13 22.78
N PRO A 68 -6.69 -4.05 22.83
CA PRO A 68 -7.13 -2.71 22.49
C PRO A 68 -7.13 -2.43 21.00
N VAL A 69 -6.41 -3.25 20.22
CA VAL A 69 -6.25 -3.16 18.76
C VAL A 69 -6.46 -4.54 18.16
N THR A 70 -7.20 -4.61 17.06
CA THR A 70 -7.43 -5.85 16.33
C THR A 70 -7.42 -5.64 14.82
N TYR A 71 -7.22 -6.72 14.09
CA TYR A 71 -7.11 -6.73 12.63
C TYR A 71 -8.29 -7.46 12.01
N ALA A 72 -8.90 -6.84 11.01
CA ALA A 72 -9.99 -7.42 10.22
C ALA A 72 -9.71 -7.20 8.72
N GLY A 73 -9.02 -8.16 8.10
CA GLY A 73 -8.55 -8.00 6.72
C GLY A 73 -7.58 -6.82 6.57
N ASN A 74 -7.94 -5.85 5.73
CA ASN A 74 -7.16 -4.62 5.54
C ASN A 74 -7.46 -3.52 6.57
N LEU A 75 -8.38 -3.78 7.49
CA LEU A 75 -8.78 -2.83 8.51
C LEU A 75 -8.07 -3.13 9.84
N VAL A 76 -7.65 -2.07 10.51
CA VAL A 76 -7.18 -2.13 11.89
C VAL A 76 -8.15 -1.34 12.74
N LEU A 77 -8.71 -1.99 13.75
CA LEU A 77 -9.69 -1.43 14.66
C LEU A 77 -9.01 -1.13 15.99
N SER A 78 -9.24 0.04 16.56
CA SER A 78 -8.70 0.41 17.86
C SER A 78 -9.72 1.16 18.71
N VAL A 79 -9.65 0.95 20.00
CA VAL A 79 -10.47 1.69 20.99
C VAL A 79 -9.94 3.11 21.23
N ASP A 80 -8.71 3.40 20.82
CA ASP A 80 -8.10 4.73 20.92
C ASP A 80 -7.25 5.07 19.68
N ARG A 81 -6.97 6.35 19.48
CA ARG A 81 -6.17 6.82 18.33
C ARG A 81 -4.70 6.42 18.42
N GLN A 82 -4.18 6.34 19.65
CA GLN A 82 -2.77 6.07 19.86
C GLN A 82 -2.39 4.64 19.48
N GLY A 83 -3.32 3.69 19.65
CA GLY A 83 -3.13 2.32 19.18
C GLY A 83 -2.91 2.23 17.67
N LEU A 84 -3.53 3.11 16.89
CA LEU A 84 -3.32 3.18 15.44
C LEU A 84 -2.04 3.90 15.03
N ALA A 85 -1.54 4.83 15.84
CA ALA A 85 -0.31 5.56 15.54
C ALA A 85 0.89 4.62 15.37
N GLY A 86 1.04 3.66 16.27
CA GLY A 86 2.09 2.64 16.18
C GLY A 86 2.00 1.78 14.92
N GLU A 87 0.80 1.45 14.47
CA GLU A 87 0.58 0.72 13.23
C GLU A 87 1.02 1.54 12.00
N VAL A 88 0.64 2.81 11.95
CA VAL A 88 1.04 3.72 10.87
C VAL A 88 2.55 3.95 10.86
N GLU A 89 3.17 4.13 12.02
CA GLU A 89 4.63 4.25 12.13
C GLU A 89 5.36 3.00 11.61
N SER A 90 4.87 1.82 11.96
CA SER A 90 5.41 0.54 11.47
C SER A 90 5.28 0.41 9.96
N MET A 91 4.13 0.78 9.40
CA MET A 91 3.90 0.80 7.95
C MET A 91 4.84 1.77 7.24
N ARG A 92 5.01 2.97 7.79
CA ARG A 92 5.93 3.98 7.27
C ARG A 92 7.37 3.48 7.27
N ALA A 93 7.85 2.96 8.39
CA ALA A 93 9.20 2.44 8.51
C ALA A 93 9.46 1.29 7.51
N SER A 94 8.50 0.39 7.34
CA SER A 94 8.57 -0.70 6.37
C SER A 94 8.65 -0.17 4.92
N ALA A 95 7.86 0.85 4.59
CA ALA A 95 7.89 1.48 3.27
C ALA A 95 9.22 2.21 3.02
N GLU A 96 9.75 2.91 4.00
CA GLU A 96 11.07 3.57 3.92
C GLU A 96 12.20 2.56 3.69
N GLN A 97 12.17 1.42 4.38
CA GLN A 97 13.13 0.33 4.14
C GLN A 97 13.01 -0.25 2.73
N ALA A 98 11.80 -0.43 2.23
CA ALA A 98 11.56 -0.92 0.87
C ALA A 98 12.11 0.05 -0.18
N LEU A 99 11.90 1.36 0.01
CA LEU A 99 12.45 2.40 -0.87
C LEU A 99 13.98 2.41 -0.84
N ALA A 100 14.60 2.31 0.34
CA ALA A 100 16.05 2.23 0.47
C ALA A 100 16.63 0.98 -0.23
N ALA A 101 15.93 -0.15 -0.14
CA ALA A 101 16.32 -1.37 -0.86
C ALA A 101 16.24 -1.20 -2.38
N VAL A 102 15.22 -0.51 -2.91
CA VAL A 102 15.10 -0.19 -4.33
C VAL A 102 16.26 0.68 -4.80
N GLU A 103 16.62 1.72 -4.07
CA GLU A 103 17.77 2.58 -4.37
C GLU A 103 19.09 1.79 -4.38
N HIS A 104 19.27 0.88 -3.43
CA HIS A 104 20.45 -0.01 -3.42
C HIS A 104 20.49 -0.90 -4.67
N GLN A 105 19.37 -1.50 -5.04
CA GLN A 105 19.27 -2.34 -6.25
C GLN A 105 19.56 -1.53 -7.53
N ARG A 106 19.07 -0.31 -7.63
CA ARG A 106 19.40 0.58 -8.75
C ARG A 106 20.91 0.81 -8.89
N ARG A 107 21.60 1.08 -7.78
CA ARG A 107 23.06 1.25 -7.79
C ARG A 107 23.78 -0.01 -8.25
N ILE A 108 23.29 -1.18 -7.84
CA ILE A 108 23.86 -2.46 -8.30
C ILE A 108 23.70 -2.60 -9.81
N VAL A 109 22.51 -2.32 -10.36
CA VAL A 109 22.26 -2.38 -11.80
C VAL A 109 23.18 -1.43 -12.56
N GLU A 110 23.29 -0.17 -12.15
CA GLU A 110 24.16 0.83 -12.80
C GLU A 110 25.63 0.40 -12.77
N LYS A 111 26.15 0.01 -11.61
CA LYS A 111 27.54 -0.42 -11.48
C LYS A 111 27.82 -1.72 -12.23
N SER A 112 26.89 -2.66 -12.19
CA SER A 112 26.98 -3.94 -12.91
C SER A 112 27.04 -3.71 -14.42
N THR A 113 26.25 -2.80 -14.94
CA THR A 113 26.26 -2.42 -16.35
C THR A 113 27.62 -1.91 -16.80
N GLY A 114 28.24 -1.02 -16.01
CA GLY A 114 29.60 -0.53 -16.26
C GLY A 114 30.64 -1.64 -16.22
N LEU A 115 30.59 -2.50 -15.20
CA LEU A 115 31.52 -3.62 -15.05
C LEU A 115 31.37 -4.67 -16.17
N LEU A 116 30.14 -4.95 -16.59
CA LEU A 116 29.90 -5.87 -17.71
C LEU A 116 30.43 -5.33 -19.04
N ALA A 117 30.34 -4.01 -19.26
CA ALA A 117 30.91 -3.37 -20.44
C ALA A 117 32.46 -3.48 -20.46
N GLU A 118 33.12 -3.42 -19.30
CA GLU A 118 34.57 -3.63 -19.19
C GLU A 118 34.99 -5.09 -19.36
N LEU A 119 34.22 -6.03 -18.76
CA LEU A 119 34.58 -7.44 -18.69
C LEU A 119 34.15 -8.21 -19.94
N ASN A 120 33.14 -7.77 -20.66
CA ASN A 120 32.57 -8.46 -21.79
C ASN A 120 32.40 -7.51 -23.00
N PRO A 121 33.31 -7.56 -23.98
CA PRO A 121 33.22 -6.73 -25.19
C PRO A 121 31.92 -6.90 -25.99
N ALA A 122 31.36 -8.09 -26.02
CA ALA A 122 30.09 -8.36 -26.70
C ALA A 122 28.91 -7.65 -26.01
N PHE A 123 28.93 -7.57 -24.70
CA PHE A 123 27.93 -6.81 -23.93
C PHE A 123 28.02 -5.32 -24.24
N ARG A 124 29.23 -4.78 -24.35
CA ARG A 124 29.47 -3.37 -24.72
C ARG A 124 28.93 -3.04 -26.11
N GLU A 125 29.20 -3.89 -27.09
CA GLU A 125 28.69 -3.73 -28.46
C GLU A 125 27.16 -3.75 -28.50
N LYS A 126 26.54 -4.68 -27.76
CA LYS A 126 25.09 -4.76 -27.65
C LYS A 126 24.50 -3.50 -27.02
N GLN A 127 25.10 -3.00 -25.96
CA GLN A 127 24.66 -1.79 -25.27
C GLN A 127 24.77 -0.55 -26.19
N GLU A 128 25.87 -0.41 -26.91
CA GLU A 128 26.08 0.67 -27.88
C GLU A 128 25.05 0.60 -29.02
N THR A 129 24.74 -0.58 -29.48
CA THR A 129 23.70 -0.82 -30.50
C THR A 129 22.32 -0.44 -30.00
N GLU A 130 21.94 -0.83 -28.79
CA GLU A 130 20.67 -0.46 -28.16
C GLU A 130 20.54 1.06 -27.99
N GLN A 131 21.61 1.73 -27.57
CA GLN A 131 21.64 3.21 -27.45
C GLN A 131 21.46 3.89 -28.81
N ARG A 132 22.08 3.39 -29.87
CA ARG A 132 21.90 3.90 -31.23
C ARG A 132 20.47 3.73 -31.72
N PHE A 133 19.86 2.55 -31.51
CA PHE A 133 18.46 2.32 -31.84
C PHE A 133 17.52 3.27 -31.08
N SER A 134 17.73 3.45 -29.80
CA SER A 134 16.94 4.39 -28.98
C SER A 134 17.04 5.83 -29.48
N LYS A 135 18.22 6.29 -29.91
CA LYS A 135 18.41 7.62 -30.51
C LYS A 135 17.70 7.73 -31.86
N ILE A 136 17.74 6.69 -32.68
CA ILE A 136 17.06 6.65 -33.98
C ILE A 136 15.54 6.73 -33.77
N GLU A 137 14.98 5.96 -32.84
CA GLU A 137 13.56 6.01 -32.48
C GLU A 137 13.14 7.41 -32.01
N SER A 138 13.91 8.04 -31.13
CA SER A 138 13.66 9.41 -30.67
C SER A 138 13.64 10.40 -31.84
N SER A 139 14.61 10.31 -32.74
CA SER A 139 14.71 11.16 -33.93
C SER A 139 13.55 10.94 -34.89
N MET A 140 13.14 9.69 -35.09
CA MET A 140 11.97 9.36 -35.90
C MET A 140 10.67 9.91 -35.31
N ASN A 141 10.51 9.85 -34.00
CA ASN A 141 9.35 10.42 -33.31
C ASN A 141 9.29 11.94 -33.43
N GLU A 142 10.44 12.62 -33.33
CA GLU A 142 10.55 14.05 -33.55
C GLU A 142 10.18 14.45 -34.99
N VAL A 143 10.69 13.72 -35.96
CA VAL A 143 10.34 13.92 -37.40
C VAL A 143 8.85 13.70 -37.62
N LYS A 144 8.28 12.66 -37.03
CA LYS A 144 6.84 12.38 -37.08
C LYS A 144 5.99 13.54 -36.50
N GLN A 145 6.42 14.10 -35.37
CA GLN A 145 5.75 15.24 -34.77
C GLN A 145 5.85 16.52 -35.63
N MET A 146 7.02 16.77 -36.23
CA MET A 146 7.21 17.88 -37.14
C MET A 146 6.34 17.77 -38.39
N LEU A 147 6.25 16.57 -38.99
CA LEU A 147 5.38 16.30 -40.13
C LEU A 147 3.90 16.51 -39.78
N SER A 148 3.45 16.04 -38.60
CA SER A 148 2.08 16.26 -38.11
C SER A 148 1.77 17.75 -37.97
N ARG A 149 2.71 18.55 -37.47
CA ARG A 149 2.57 20.02 -37.34
C ARG A 149 2.50 20.71 -38.71
N LEU A 150 3.29 20.30 -39.67
CA LEU A 150 3.27 20.83 -41.03
C LEU A 150 1.98 20.52 -41.77
N ILE A 151 1.44 19.30 -41.60
CA ILE A 151 0.17 18.88 -42.18
C ILE A 151 -0.97 19.69 -41.56
N SER A 152 -1.01 19.89 -40.22
CA SER A 152 -2.02 20.69 -39.57
C SER A 152 -1.92 22.19 -39.89
N SER A 153 -0.72 22.73 -40.16
CA SER A 153 -0.54 24.11 -40.66
C SER A 153 -0.96 24.25 -42.12
N GLY A 154 -0.77 23.24 -42.96
CA GLY A 154 -1.23 23.23 -44.34
C GLY A 154 -2.74 23.24 -44.49
N ASP A 155 -3.46 22.55 -43.65
CA ASP A 155 -4.93 22.54 -43.64
C ASP A 155 -5.56 23.88 -43.22
N LYS A 156 -4.83 24.72 -42.50
CA LYS A 156 -5.29 26.06 -42.08
C LYS A 156 -5.12 27.15 -43.19
N LEU A 157 -4.38 26.87 -44.24
CA LEU A 157 -4.11 27.79 -45.34
C LEU A 157 -5.06 27.60 -46.55
N THR A 158 -5.90 26.63 -46.50
CA THR A 158 -6.99 26.40 -47.45
C THR A 158 -8.32 26.73 -46.81
#